data_352c489df3185a68d289cf524afea546
#
_entry.id   352c489df3185a68d289cf524afea546
#
_cell.length_a   1.000
_cell.length_b   1.000
_cell.length_c   1.000
_cell.angle_alpha   90.00
_cell.angle_beta   90.00
_cell.angle_gamma   90.00
#
_symmetry.space_group_name_H-M   'P 1'
#
loop_
_entity.id
_entity.type
_entity.pdbx_description
1 polymer ?
#
loop_
_entity_poly.entity_id
_entity_poly.type
_entity_poly.pdbx_seq_one_letter_code
_entity_poly.pdbx_strand_id
1 'polypeptide(L)'
;MNVKRTEQFLPGIRYDGDEVNRMGARPHAADWHDELDGLVRGLTGGFLVGIPLIYTMETWWLGESLSMPRALLFLLFAYALNLTFVAFAGFRRDEPGASRPFGDALEATALAIVATAVTLALLHQLDPRQPLDVLVGRIAVDALPVSLGVSIANHILAPRETRTSASDDGGEARGHANSVVLDVGAAFAGALFLSLNIAPTEEIPKLATEVPTLLLPAVIILSLLVSYAIVFAAGFGGEERRLRTPGAFQRPLTETVLAYVTALATCAGVLWLFGQLDAGTDPYVAYAQVVLLGLPASIGAAAGRLAV
;
A
#
# COMPACT_ATOMS: atom_id res chain seq x y z
N MET A 1 -38.31 -0.69 78.65
CA MET A 1 -38.76 0.36 77.72
C MET A 1 -37.59 0.70 76.88
N ASN A 2 -37.55 0.05 75.66
CA ASN A 2 -36.36 0.01 74.80
C ASN A 2 -36.59 0.96 73.67
N VAL A 3 -35.82 2.03 73.60
CA VAL A 3 -35.83 2.98 72.47
C VAL A 3 -34.77 2.55 71.47
N LYS A 4 -35.19 2.02 70.31
CA LYS A 4 -34.35 1.74 69.18
C LYS A 4 -34.03 3.05 68.46
N ARG A 5 -32.75 3.42 68.45
CA ARG A 5 -32.20 4.49 67.58
C ARG A 5 -32.04 3.95 66.14
N THR A 6 -32.74 4.56 65.22
CA THR A 6 -32.59 4.32 63.81
C THR A 6 -31.41 5.19 63.27
N GLU A 7 -30.27 4.57 62.95
CA GLU A 7 -29.20 5.23 62.30
C GLU A 7 -29.49 5.17 60.74
N GLN A 8 -29.70 6.33 60.15
CA GLN A 8 -29.76 6.49 58.69
C GLN A 8 -28.37 6.38 58.15
N PHE A 9 -28.12 5.30 57.38
CA PHE A 9 -26.91 5.14 56.55
C PHE A 9 -27.00 6.08 55.35
N LEU A 10 -26.16 7.11 55.28
CA LEU A 10 -25.82 7.83 54.09
C LEU A 10 -24.79 6.99 53.32
N PRO A 11 -24.97 6.71 52.02
CA PRO A 11 -23.96 6.04 51.22
C PRO A 11 -22.75 6.95 51.05
N GLY A 12 -21.64 6.56 51.70
CA GLY A 12 -20.35 7.23 51.55
C GLY A 12 -19.84 7.12 50.16
N ILE A 13 -19.64 8.25 49.51
CA ILE A 13 -18.85 8.36 48.26
C ILE A 13 -17.42 7.99 48.65
N ARG A 14 -17.00 6.77 48.31
CA ARG A 14 -15.60 6.40 48.32
C ARG A 14 -14.93 7.14 47.15
N TYR A 15 -14.18 8.16 47.44
CA TYR A 15 -13.20 8.70 46.51
C TYR A 15 -12.09 7.65 46.35
N ASP A 16 -12.11 6.97 45.24
CA ASP A 16 -11.04 6.06 44.84
C ASP A 16 -9.81 6.91 44.51
N GLY A 17 -8.82 6.89 45.40
CA GLY A 17 -7.58 7.65 45.24
C GLY A 17 -6.74 7.26 43.98
N ASP A 18 -7.13 6.16 43.35
CA ASP A 18 -6.50 5.70 42.11
C ASP A 18 -6.94 6.47 40.86
N GLU A 19 -8.12 7.13 40.87
CA GLU A 19 -8.52 7.97 39.70
C GLU A 19 -7.75 9.29 39.66
N VAL A 20 -7.39 9.88 40.80
CA VAL A 20 -6.62 11.13 40.84
C VAL A 20 -5.17 10.91 40.39
N ASN A 21 -4.63 9.71 40.56
CA ASN A 21 -3.27 9.37 40.16
C ASN A 21 -3.17 9.02 38.65
N ARG A 22 -4.29 8.68 37.99
CA ARG A 22 -4.35 8.46 36.54
C ARG A 22 -4.41 9.75 35.74
N MET A 23 -4.82 10.87 36.31
CA MET A 23 -4.82 12.19 35.64
C MET A 23 -3.47 12.90 35.67
N GLY A 24 -2.48 12.38 36.40
CA GLY A 24 -1.13 12.97 36.53
C GLY A 24 -0.02 12.23 35.83
N ALA A 25 -0.29 11.11 35.17
CA ALA A 25 0.71 10.37 34.40
C ALA A 25 1.05 11.15 33.11
N ARG A 26 2.26 11.68 33.04
CA ARG A 26 2.81 12.41 31.89
C ARG A 26 2.84 11.50 30.66
N PRO A 27 2.11 11.81 29.54
CA PRO A 27 2.06 10.95 28.37
C PRO A 27 3.29 11.01 27.47
N HIS A 28 4.35 11.76 27.83
CA HIS A 28 5.40 12.13 26.88
C HIS A 28 6.53 11.12 26.66
N ALA A 29 6.73 10.12 27.53
CA ALA A 29 7.89 9.23 27.36
C ALA A 29 7.56 7.92 26.58
N ALA A 30 6.34 7.42 26.69
CA ALA A 30 5.89 6.25 25.94
C ALA A 30 5.60 6.59 24.46
N ASP A 31 5.09 7.79 24.22
CA ASP A 31 4.70 8.29 22.89
C ASP A 31 5.89 8.38 21.91
N TRP A 32 7.06 8.83 22.37
CA TRP A 32 8.24 8.99 21.51
C TRP A 32 8.86 7.67 21.02
N HIS A 33 8.76 6.61 21.79
CA HIS A 33 9.27 5.30 21.38
C HIS A 33 8.40 4.71 20.27
N ASP A 34 7.08 4.82 20.39
CA ASP A 34 6.14 4.32 19.41
C ASP A 34 6.24 5.09 18.08
N GLU A 35 6.44 6.42 18.15
CA GLU A 35 6.69 7.26 16.97
C GLU A 35 8.02 6.90 16.28
N LEU A 36 9.11 6.73 17.06
CA LEU A 36 10.40 6.32 16.52
C LEU A 36 10.34 4.94 15.88
N ASP A 37 9.66 3.99 16.51
CA ASP A 37 9.47 2.65 15.95
C ASP A 37 8.67 2.69 14.64
N GLY A 38 7.66 3.56 14.55
CA GLY A 38 6.91 3.83 13.33
C GLY A 38 7.79 4.41 12.22
N LEU A 39 8.61 5.41 12.53
CA LEU A 39 9.55 6.02 11.60
C LEU A 39 10.61 5.02 11.10
N VAL A 40 11.23 4.26 12.01
CA VAL A 40 12.24 3.24 11.66
C VAL A 40 11.63 2.16 10.78
N ARG A 41 10.43 1.69 11.12
CA ARG A 41 9.70 0.70 10.34
C ARG A 41 9.36 1.26 8.95
N GLY A 42 8.83 2.47 8.89
CA GLY A 42 8.52 3.16 7.65
C GLY A 42 9.75 3.33 6.76
N LEU A 43 10.85 3.84 7.29
CA LEU A 43 12.11 3.98 6.56
C LEU A 43 12.64 2.62 6.06
N THR A 44 12.59 1.59 6.90
CA THR A 44 13.05 0.24 6.52
C THR A 44 12.21 -0.31 5.34
N GLY A 45 10.89 -0.18 5.42
CA GLY A 45 10.00 -0.58 4.32
C GLY A 45 10.20 0.26 3.07
N GLY A 46 10.35 1.58 3.24
CA GLY A 46 10.63 2.50 2.16
C GLY A 46 11.91 2.15 1.41
N PHE A 47 12.99 1.88 2.12
CA PHE A 47 14.26 1.47 1.51
C PHE A 47 14.19 0.08 0.89
N LEU A 48 13.50 -0.86 1.51
CA LEU A 48 13.34 -2.21 0.96
C LEU A 48 12.70 -2.18 -0.44
N VAL A 49 11.72 -1.30 -0.64
CA VAL A 49 11.00 -1.16 -1.92
C VAL A 49 11.71 -0.18 -2.85
N GLY A 50 12.23 0.93 -2.33
CA GLY A 50 12.75 2.04 -3.13
C GLY A 50 14.21 1.88 -3.56
N ILE A 51 15.08 1.25 -2.76
CA ILE A 51 16.51 1.13 -3.10
C ILE A 51 16.76 0.53 -4.48
N PRO A 52 16.09 -0.56 -4.90
CA PRO A 52 16.34 -1.11 -6.23
C PRO A 52 16.15 -0.09 -7.36
N LEU A 53 15.18 0.82 -7.22
CA LEU A 53 14.92 1.87 -8.20
C LEU A 53 15.86 3.06 -8.06
N ILE A 54 16.12 3.51 -6.83
CA ILE A 54 17.04 4.64 -6.56
C ILE A 54 18.43 4.38 -7.16
N TYR A 55 18.83 3.13 -7.31
CA TYR A 55 20.11 2.75 -7.91
C TYR A 55 20.03 2.48 -9.41
N THR A 56 18.89 2.73 -10.08
CA THR A 56 18.74 2.56 -11.52
C THR A 56 18.88 3.89 -12.25
N MET A 57 19.63 3.89 -13.35
CA MET A 57 19.84 5.11 -14.15
C MET A 57 18.56 5.57 -14.83
N GLU A 58 17.64 4.66 -15.12
CA GLU A 58 16.36 4.91 -15.79
C GLU A 58 15.49 5.88 -14.99
N THR A 59 15.44 5.71 -13.67
CA THR A 59 14.67 6.63 -12.81
C THR A 59 15.31 8.02 -12.75
N TRP A 60 16.63 8.11 -12.78
CA TRP A 60 17.33 9.40 -12.82
C TRP A 60 17.10 10.14 -14.13
N TRP A 61 17.23 9.45 -15.28
CA TRP A 61 16.96 10.04 -16.60
C TRP A 61 15.50 10.42 -16.77
N LEU A 62 14.58 9.58 -16.27
CA LEU A 62 13.17 9.92 -16.26
C LEU A 62 12.94 11.20 -15.45
N GLY A 63 13.50 11.27 -14.21
CA GLY A 63 13.41 12.44 -13.36
C GLY A 63 13.93 13.72 -14.04
N GLU A 64 15.05 13.62 -14.77
CA GLU A 64 15.60 14.74 -15.55
C GLU A 64 14.68 15.19 -16.71
N SER A 65 13.97 14.26 -17.32
CA SER A 65 13.11 14.54 -18.48
C SER A 65 11.73 15.08 -18.09
N LEU A 66 11.36 15.02 -16.81
CA LEU A 66 10.05 15.44 -16.34
C LEU A 66 9.92 16.97 -16.31
N SER A 67 8.80 17.47 -16.83
CA SER A 67 8.39 18.85 -16.55
C SER A 67 7.89 18.97 -15.10
N MET A 68 8.01 20.16 -14.50
CA MET A 68 7.53 20.43 -13.14
C MET A 68 6.09 19.95 -12.88
N PRO A 69 5.10 20.18 -13.76
CA PRO A 69 3.74 19.67 -13.52
C PRO A 69 3.68 18.13 -13.43
N ARG A 70 4.48 17.41 -14.23
CA ARG A 70 4.54 15.94 -14.16
C ARG A 70 5.22 15.45 -12.89
N ALA A 71 6.31 16.10 -12.46
CA ALA A 71 6.94 15.79 -11.18
C ALA A 71 5.98 15.98 -9.99
N LEU A 72 5.19 17.05 -10.00
CA LEU A 72 4.14 17.27 -9.00
C LEU A 72 3.03 16.21 -9.08
N LEU A 73 2.71 15.71 -10.28
CA LEU A 73 1.76 14.61 -10.45
C LEU A 73 2.27 13.31 -9.80
N PHE A 74 3.57 12.99 -9.91
CA PHE A 74 4.18 11.85 -9.20
C PHE A 74 4.03 11.98 -7.69
N LEU A 75 4.31 13.15 -7.13
CA LEU A 75 4.15 13.40 -5.68
C LEU A 75 2.69 13.34 -5.24
N LEU A 76 1.78 13.89 -6.04
CA LEU A 76 0.34 13.80 -5.79
C LEU A 76 -0.14 12.36 -5.84
N PHE A 77 0.36 11.58 -6.80
CA PHE A 77 0.05 10.15 -6.90
C PHE A 77 0.59 9.37 -5.72
N ALA A 78 1.83 9.63 -5.27
CA ALA A 78 2.40 9.03 -4.07
C ALA A 78 1.54 9.34 -2.84
N TYR A 79 1.09 10.58 -2.67
CA TYR A 79 0.19 10.96 -1.58
C TYR A 79 -1.18 10.27 -1.66
N ALA A 80 -1.80 10.24 -2.84
CA ALA A 80 -3.08 9.57 -3.05
C ALA A 80 -2.97 8.06 -2.79
N LEU A 81 -1.85 7.45 -3.16
CA LEU A 81 -1.54 6.06 -2.89
C LEU A 81 -1.45 5.80 -1.37
N ASN A 82 -0.67 6.62 -0.65
CA ASN A 82 -0.56 6.53 0.80
C ASN A 82 -1.93 6.71 1.47
N LEU A 83 -2.72 7.69 1.04
CA LEU A 83 -4.07 7.90 1.56
C LEU A 83 -4.95 6.68 1.34
N THR A 84 -4.83 6.02 0.18
CA THR A 84 -5.55 4.79 -0.12
C THR A 84 -5.13 3.68 0.84
N PHE A 85 -3.83 3.47 1.07
CA PHE A 85 -3.34 2.47 2.01
C PHE A 85 -3.79 2.73 3.45
N VAL A 86 -3.70 3.98 3.91
CA VAL A 86 -4.17 4.36 5.25
C VAL A 86 -5.67 4.14 5.40
N ALA A 87 -6.47 4.51 4.38
CA ALA A 87 -7.91 4.28 4.38
C ALA A 87 -8.23 2.78 4.44
N PHE A 88 -7.57 1.95 3.62
CA PHE A 88 -7.73 0.49 3.66
C PHE A 88 -7.33 -0.11 5.01
N ALA A 89 -6.22 0.33 5.60
CA ALA A 89 -5.80 -0.11 6.93
C ALA A 89 -6.78 0.34 8.02
N GLY A 90 -7.34 1.54 7.90
CA GLY A 90 -8.36 2.08 8.80
C GLY A 90 -9.67 1.28 8.76
N PHE A 91 -10.12 0.83 7.59
CA PHE A 91 -11.27 -0.08 7.47
C PHE A 91 -11.04 -1.44 8.14
N ARG A 92 -9.80 -1.85 8.30
CA ARG A 92 -9.41 -3.09 9.00
C ARG A 92 -9.35 -2.93 10.53
N ARG A 93 -9.18 -1.71 11.02
CA ARG A 93 -9.14 -1.37 12.45
C ARG A 93 -10.46 -0.66 12.77
N ASP A 94 -11.45 -1.36 13.27
CA ASP A 94 -12.72 -0.81 13.76
C ASP A 94 -12.53 0.06 15.03
N GLU A 95 -11.52 0.93 15.07
CA GLU A 95 -11.32 1.85 16.19
C GLU A 95 -11.95 3.20 15.88
N PRO A 96 -13.02 3.60 16.60
CA PRO A 96 -13.57 4.93 16.53
C PRO A 96 -12.59 5.90 17.21
N GLY A 97 -11.77 6.57 16.44
CA GLY A 97 -10.83 7.60 16.92
C GLY A 97 -9.40 7.46 16.40
N ALA A 98 -9.08 6.36 15.72
CA ALA A 98 -7.78 6.15 15.14
C ALA A 98 -7.61 6.94 13.84
N SER A 99 -6.52 7.67 13.79
CA SER A 99 -5.85 8.29 12.65
C SER A 99 -6.66 9.31 11.87
N ARG A 100 -6.05 10.44 11.70
CA ARG A 100 -6.40 11.42 10.67
C ARG A 100 -5.78 10.92 9.37
N PRO A 101 -6.49 10.19 8.51
CA PRO A 101 -5.89 9.48 7.36
C PRO A 101 -5.12 10.41 6.42
N PHE A 102 -5.53 11.66 6.35
CA PHE A 102 -4.83 12.70 5.60
C PHE A 102 -3.47 13.06 6.21
N GLY A 103 -3.38 13.11 7.55
CA GLY A 103 -2.14 13.40 8.26
C GLY A 103 -1.13 12.27 8.11
N ASP A 104 -1.56 11.04 8.34
CA ASP A 104 -0.72 9.85 8.26
C ASP A 104 -0.20 9.62 6.82
N ALA A 105 -1.05 9.86 5.81
CA ALA A 105 -0.64 9.82 4.41
C ALA A 105 0.37 10.92 4.07
N LEU A 106 0.20 12.13 4.64
CA LEU A 106 1.14 13.23 4.46
C LEU A 106 2.49 12.93 5.11
N GLU A 107 2.48 12.38 6.30
CA GLU A 107 3.68 11.98 7.04
C GLU A 107 4.47 10.92 6.27
N ALA A 108 3.82 9.85 5.81
CA ALA A 108 4.43 8.80 5.00
C ALA A 108 5.04 9.34 3.70
N THR A 109 4.33 10.26 3.03
CA THR A 109 4.82 10.89 1.80
C THR A 109 5.99 11.82 2.09
N ALA A 110 5.93 12.63 3.14
CA ALA A 110 7.01 13.51 3.54
C ALA A 110 8.27 12.73 3.93
N LEU A 111 8.10 11.64 4.69
CA LEU A 111 9.19 10.74 5.06
C LEU A 111 9.87 10.15 3.83
N ALA A 112 9.09 9.70 2.85
CA ALA A 112 9.61 9.18 1.59
C ALA A 112 10.38 10.23 0.79
N ILE A 113 9.87 11.44 0.67
CA ILE A 113 10.54 12.56 -0.02
C ILE A 113 11.88 12.87 0.65
N VAL A 114 11.90 12.98 1.97
CA VAL A 114 13.13 13.28 2.73
C VAL A 114 14.14 12.14 2.59
N ALA A 115 13.71 10.89 2.77
CA ALA A 115 14.58 9.72 2.65
C ALA A 115 15.19 9.62 1.24
N THR A 116 14.37 9.81 0.21
CA THR A 116 14.82 9.82 -1.20
C THR A 116 15.80 10.96 -1.47
N ALA A 117 15.46 12.18 -1.05
CA ALA A 117 16.33 13.34 -1.26
C ALA A 117 17.70 13.16 -0.59
N VAL A 118 17.73 12.66 0.65
CA VAL A 118 18.97 12.35 1.36
C VAL A 118 19.76 11.28 0.63
N THR A 119 19.12 10.20 0.20
CA THR A 119 19.79 9.10 -0.50
C THR A 119 20.39 9.58 -1.84
N LEU A 120 19.59 10.27 -2.67
CA LEU A 120 20.08 10.82 -3.94
C LEU A 120 21.20 11.84 -3.75
N ALA A 121 21.15 12.65 -2.68
CA ALA A 121 22.23 13.57 -2.35
C ALA A 121 23.52 12.83 -1.97
N LEU A 122 23.44 11.75 -1.17
CA LEU A 122 24.56 10.88 -0.82
C LEU A 122 25.16 10.18 -2.04
N LEU A 123 24.31 9.82 -3.00
CA LEU A 123 24.73 9.23 -4.29
C LEU A 123 25.25 10.27 -5.29
N HIS A 124 25.36 11.54 -4.92
CA HIS A 124 25.75 12.65 -5.81
C HIS A 124 24.83 12.82 -7.03
N GLN A 125 23.59 12.36 -6.94
CA GLN A 125 22.58 12.51 -7.99
C GLN A 125 21.82 13.85 -7.89
N LEU A 126 21.96 14.59 -6.79
CA LEU A 126 21.42 15.94 -6.63
C LEU A 126 22.59 16.96 -6.59
N ASP A 127 22.81 17.65 -7.71
CA ASP A 127 23.74 18.79 -7.75
C ASP A 127 22.94 20.09 -7.60
N PRO A 128 23.21 20.92 -6.57
CA PRO A 128 22.52 22.20 -6.37
C PRO A 128 22.64 23.19 -7.55
N ARG A 129 23.53 22.91 -8.50
CA ARG A 129 23.70 23.71 -9.73
C ARG A 129 22.73 23.31 -10.84
N GLN A 130 22.08 22.16 -10.72
CA GLN A 130 21.07 21.72 -11.67
C GLN A 130 19.79 22.54 -11.55
N PRO A 131 19.00 22.65 -12.63
CA PRO A 131 17.68 23.27 -12.60
C PRO A 131 16.76 22.62 -11.57
N LEU A 132 15.88 23.41 -10.96
CA LEU A 132 15.01 22.94 -9.88
C LEU A 132 14.04 21.84 -10.34
N ASP A 133 13.59 21.87 -11.59
CA ASP A 133 12.73 20.85 -12.18
C ASP A 133 13.40 19.48 -12.26
N VAL A 134 14.71 19.44 -12.57
CA VAL A 134 15.52 18.21 -12.54
C VAL A 134 15.63 17.64 -11.13
N LEU A 135 15.93 18.50 -10.14
CA LEU A 135 16.06 18.06 -8.74
C LEU A 135 14.73 17.51 -8.21
N VAL A 136 13.65 18.26 -8.45
CA VAL A 136 12.30 17.85 -8.03
C VAL A 136 11.85 16.61 -8.79
N GLY A 137 12.15 16.52 -10.08
CA GLY A 137 11.79 15.37 -10.91
C GLY A 137 12.42 14.07 -10.43
N ARG A 138 13.74 14.07 -10.16
CA ARG A 138 14.43 12.89 -9.60
C ARG A 138 13.87 12.48 -8.24
N ILE A 139 13.68 13.44 -7.33
CA ILE A 139 13.10 13.15 -6.02
C ILE A 139 11.67 12.58 -6.19
N ALA A 140 10.86 13.16 -7.06
CA ALA A 140 9.46 12.77 -7.23
C ALA A 140 9.32 11.34 -7.77
N VAL A 141 10.14 10.96 -8.76
CA VAL A 141 10.12 9.61 -9.34
C VAL A 141 10.50 8.57 -8.29
N ASP A 142 11.62 8.77 -7.60
CA ASP A 142 12.14 7.79 -6.65
C ASP A 142 11.39 7.81 -5.31
N ALA A 143 10.76 8.93 -4.91
CA ALA A 143 9.92 8.99 -3.72
C ALA A 143 8.65 8.14 -3.85
N LEU A 144 8.16 7.88 -5.05
CA LEU A 144 6.95 7.08 -5.27
C LEU A 144 7.11 5.63 -4.73
N PRO A 145 8.09 4.83 -5.16
CA PRO A 145 8.30 3.49 -4.62
C PRO A 145 8.70 3.49 -3.15
N VAL A 146 9.49 4.47 -2.69
CA VAL A 146 9.83 4.60 -1.27
C VAL A 146 8.57 4.82 -0.45
N SER A 147 7.65 5.69 -0.89
CA SER A 147 6.40 5.98 -0.18
C SER A 147 5.49 4.76 -0.10
N LEU A 148 5.44 3.96 -1.16
CA LEU A 148 4.74 2.68 -1.16
C LEU A 148 5.29 1.75 -0.07
N GLY A 149 6.63 1.63 0.02
CA GLY A 149 7.29 0.82 1.04
C GLY A 149 7.01 1.30 2.46
N VAL A 150 7.01 2.62 2.71
CA VAL A 150 6.64 3.22 4.00
C VAL A 150 5.22 2.82 4.38
N SER A 151 4.27 2.96 3.46
CA SER A 151 2.86 2.65 3.72
C SER A 151 2.64 1.15 3.98
N ILE A 152 3.26 0.27 3.20
CA ILE A 152 3.20 -1.18 3.41
C ILE A 152 3.73 -1.54 4.79
N ALA A 153 4.90 -1.02 5.18
CA ALA A 153 5.52 -1.33 6.45
C ALA A 153 4.68 -0.85 7.65
N ASN A 154 4.15 0.37 7.59
CA ASN A 154 3.42 0.96 8.70
C ASN A 154 1.99 0.45 8.84
N HIS A 155 1.34 0.08 7.74
CA HIS A 155 -0.09 -0.25 7.77
C HIS A 155 -0.38 -1.75 7.57
N ILE A 156 0.49 -2.48 6.87
CA ILE A 156 0.30 -3.91 6.62
C ILE A 156 1.13 -4.77 7.57
N LEU A 157 2.42 -4.40 7.79
CA LEU A 157 3.36 -5.19 8.59
C LEU A 157 3.44 -4.75 10.05
N ALA A 158 2.73 -3.69 10.47
CA ALA A 158 2.69 -3.28 11.86
C ALA A 158 2.16 -4.41 12.75
N PRO A 159 2.76 -4.64 13.94
CA PRO A 159 2.31 -5.67 14.87
C PRO A 159 0.81 -5.47 15.19
N ARG A 160 0.01 -6.52 15.05
CA ARG A 160 -1.36 -6.52 15.55
C ARG A 160 -1.28 -6.61 17.08
N GLU A 161 -1.74 -5.59 17.78
CA GLU A 161 -2.10 -5.77 19.17
C GLU A 161 -3.13 -6.89 19.25
N THR A 162 -2.83 -7.90 20.05
CA THR A 162 -3.63 -9.11 20.22
C THR A 162 -5.05 -8.70 20.61
N ARG A 163 -5.98 -8.74 19.67
CA ARG A 163 -7.41 -8.56 19.97
C ARG A 163 -7.86 -9.68 20.88
N THR A 164 -8.12 -9.35 22.12
CA THR A 164 -9.06 -10.09 22.96
C THR A 164 -10.44 -10.00 22.30
N SER A 165 -10.99 -11.17 22.03
CA SER A 165 -12.29 -11.47 21.46
C SER A 165 -13.39 -10.51 21.96
N ALA A 166 -13.93 -9.68 21.10
CA ALA A 166 -15.19 -9.00 21.31
C ALA A 166 -16.11 -9.31 20.13
N SER A 167 -17.08 -10.18 20.42
CA SER A 167 -18.43 -10.34 19.86
C SER A 167 -18.67 -10.00 18.38
N ASP A 168 -18.76 -11.08 17.66
CA ASP A 168 -19.52 -11.28 16.43
C ASP A 168 -21.01 -10.95 16.68
N ASP A 169 -21.49 -9.80 16.22
CA ASP A 169 -22.92 -9.60 15.98
C ASP A 169 -23.15 -8.38 15.06
N GLY A 170 -23.74 -8.64 13.91
CA GLY A 170 -24.49 -7.65 13.13
C GLY A 170 -23.84 -7.06 11.89
N GLY A 171 -24.01 -7.69 10.71
CA GLY A 171 -23.81 -6.96 9.46
C GLY A 171 -23.37 -7.75 8.24
N GLU A 172 -24.02 -8.87 7.92
CA GLU A 172 -23.64 -9.73 6.78
C GLU A 172 -23.56 -9.00 5.42
N ALA A 173 -24.43 -8.03 5.15
CA ALA A 173 -24.43 -7.31 3.87
C ALA A 173 -23.32 -6.24 3.75
N ARG A 174 -22.94 -5.59 4.84
CA ARG A 174 -21.79 -4.66 4.88
C ARG A 174 -20.46 -5.41 4.87
N GLY A 175 -20.40 -6.60 5.43
CA GLY A 175 -19.22 -7.47 5.43
C GLY A 175 -18.77 -7.88 4.03
N HIS A 176 -19.70 -8.16 3.11
CA HIS A 176 -19.39 -8.61 1.74
C HIS A 176 -18.80 -7.50 0.84
N ALA A 177 -19.37 -6.29 0.88
CA ALA A 177 -18.84 -5.18 0.10
C ALA A 177 -17.44 -4.78 0.59
N ASN A 178 -17.22 -4.80 1.91
CA ASN A 178 -15.93 -4.50 2.51
C ASN A 178 -14.86 -5.55 2.17
N SER A 179 -15.21 -6.84 2.06
CA SER A 179 -14.26 -7.88 1.71
C SER A 179 -13.77 -7.77 0.27
N VAL A 180 -14.67 -7.51 -0.69
CA VAL A 180 -14.28 -7.30 -2.10
C VAL A 180 -13.39 -6.09 -2.27
N VAL A 181 -13.70 -4.98 -1.59
CA VAL A 181 -12.88 -3.76 -1.63
C VAL A 181 -11.48 -4.02 -1.04
N LEU A 182 -11.39 -4.78 0.05
CA LEU A 182 -10.11 -5.17 0.65
C LEU A 182 -9.29 -6.08 -0.28
N ASP A 183 -9.92 -7.07 -0.91
CA ASP A 183 -9.27 -7.98 -1.85
C ASP A 183 -8.74 -7.24 -3.09
N VAL A 184 -9.53 -6.33 -3.66
CA VAL A 184 -9.11 -5.49 -4.80
C VAL A 184 -7.99 -4.53 -4.39
N GLY A 185 -8.07 -3.92 -3.19
CA GLY A 185 -7.03 -3.05 -2.67
C GLY A 185 -5.72 -3.78 -2.44
N ALA A 186 -5.77 -4.99 -1.89
CA ALA A 186 -4.59 -5.83 -1.69
C ALA A 186 -3.97 -6.29 -3.03
N ALA A 187 -4.81 -6.66 -4.00
CA ALA A 187 -4.37 -6.99 -5.36
C ALA A 187 -3.72 -5.77 -6.05
N PHE A 188 -4.34 -4.59 -5.92
CA PHE A 188 -3.79 -3.34 -6.45
C PHE A 188 -2.42 -3.03 -5.83
N ALA A 189 -2.29 -3.13 -4.49
CA ALA A 189 -1.04 -2.87 -3.79
C ALA A 189 0.10 -3.78 -4.25
N GLY A 190 -0.17 -5.09 -4.34
CA GLY A 190 0.82 -6.05 -4.80
C GLY A 190 1.18 -5.88 -6.28
N ALA A 191 0.18 -5.63 -7.15
CA ALA A 191 0.41 -5.33 -8.57
C ALA A 191 1.28 -4.08 -8.73
N LEU A 192 0.96 -3.03 -7.98
CA LEU A 192 1.68 -1.77 -8.00
C LEU A 192 3.14 -1.95 -7.57
N PHE A 193 3.38 -2.72 -6.51
CA PHE A 193 4.72 -3.01 -6.03
C PHE A 193 5.61 -3.60 -7.13
N LEU A 194 5.15 -4.64 -7.85
CA LEU A 194 5.95 -5.24 -8.91
C LEU A 194 5.99 -4.39 -10.17
N SER A 195 4.89 -3.74 -10.56
CA SER A 195 4.89 -2.91 -11.76
C SER A 195 5.75 -1.66 -11.63
N LEU A 196 5.81 -1.00 -10.46
CA LEU A 196 6.70 0.14 -10.22
C LEU A 196 8.19 -0.23 -10.34
N ASN A 197 8.56 -1.45 -9.99
CA ASN A 197 9.94 -1.90 -10.11
C ASN A 197 10.39 -2.18 -11.55
N ILE A 198 9.45 -2.39 -12.47
CA ILE A 198 9.76 -2.80 -13.85
C ILE A 198 9.38 -1.70 -14.86
N ALA A 199 8.27 -0.99 -14.63
CA ALA A 199 7.75 -0.02 -15.60
C ALA A 199 8.70 1.11 -15.99
N PRO A 200 9.60 1.64 -15.14
CA PRO A 200 10.54 2.68 -15.57
C PRO A 200 11.65 2.16 -16.48
N THR A 201 11.81 0.84 -16.61
CA THR A 201 12.90 0.23 -17.38
C THR A 201 12.55 0.08 -18.86
N GLU A 202 13.57 -0.06 -19.72
CA GLU A 202 13.43 -0.20 -21.18
C GLU A 202 13.00 -1.62 -21.60
N GLU A 203 12.95 -2.58 -20.67
CA GLU A 203 12.65 -3.98 -20.97
C GLU A 203 11.23 -4.17 -21.49
N ILE A 204 10.24 -3.48 -20.94
CA ILE A 204 8.84 -3.64 -21.36
C ILE A 204 8.60 -3.09 -22.79
N PRO A 205 9.02 -1.86 -23.12
CA PRO A 205 8.97 -1.39 -24.51
C PRO A 205 9.70 -2.31 -25.48
N LYS A 206 10.90 -2.77 -25.14
CA LYS A 206 11.69 -3.69 -25.94
C LYS A 206 10.95 -5.01 -26.18
N LEU A 207 10.48 -5.67 -25.12
CA LEU A 207 9.72 -6.91 -25.23
C LEU A 207 8.44 -6.73 -26.07
N ALA A 208 7.76 -5.59 -25.96
CA ALA A 208 6.56 -5.31 -26.75
C ALA A 208 6.83 -5.26 -28.26
N THR A 209 8.06 -4.95 -28.69
CA THR A 209 8.47 -4.96 -30.09
C THR A 209 9.00 -6.32 -30.56
N GLU A 210 9.54 -7.13 -29.64
CA GLU A 210 10.18 -8.42 -29.98
C GLU A 210 9.20 -9.60 -29.89
N VAL A 211 8.21 -9.54 -28.98
CA VAL A 211 7.28 -10.66 -28.72
C VAL A 211 6.23 -10.75 -29.84
N PRO A 212 6.14 -11.90 -30.54
CA PRO A 212 5.11 -12.10 -31.54
C PRO A 212 3.70 -11.98 -30.96
N THR A 213 2.79 -11.34 -31.70
CA THR A 213 1.38 -11.13 -31.32
C THR A 213 0.68 -12.40 -30.84
N LEU A 214 0.98 -13.54 -31.46
CA LEU A 214 0.39 -14.83 -31.13
C LEU A 214 0.77 -15.35 -29.74
N LEU A 215 1.85 -14.83 -29.15
CA LEU A 215 2.30 -15.22 -27.80
C LEU A 215 1.64 -14.41 -26.69
N LEU A 216 1.07 -13.24 -26.98
CA LEU A 216 0.42 -12.41 -25.96
C LEU A 216 -0.76 -13.13 -25.27
N PRO A 217 -1.66 -13.85 -25.97
CA PRO A 217 -2.66 -14.68 -25.31
C PRO A 217 -2.06 -15.77 -24.41
N ALA A 218 -0.92 -16.35 -24.81
CA ALA A 218 -0.22 -17.33 -23.96
C ALA A 218 0.34 -16.69 -22.68
N VAL A 219 0.83 -15.44 -22.75
CA VAL A 219 1.24 -14.67 -21.56
C VAL A 219 0.05 -14.40 -20.63
N ILE A 220 -1.12 -14.04 -21.17
CA ILE A 220 -2.34 -13.85 -20.39
C ILE A 220 -2.74 -15.16 -19.67
N ILE A 221 -2.76 -16.28 -20.40
CA ILE A 221 -3.08 -17.59 -19.82
C ILE A 221 -2.07 -17.94 -18.73
N LEU A 222 -0.78 -17.76 -18.98
CA LEU A 222 0.26 -18.01 -17.99
C LEU A 222 0.08 -17.13 -16.74
N SER A 223 -0.21 -15.84 -16.91
CA SER A 223 -0.46 -14.91 -15.80
C SER A 223 -1.63 -15.38 -14.92
N LEU A 224 -2.73 -15.79 -15.55
CA LEU A 224 -3.90 -16.32 -14.85
C LEU A 224 -3.60 -17.66 -14.14
N LEU A 225 -2.86 -18.56 -14.78
CA LEU A 225 -2.48 -19.83 -14.18
C LEU A 225 -1.56 -19.66 -12.97
N VAL A 226 -0.54 -18.78 -13.09
CA VAL A 226 0.39 -18.51 -11.99
C VAL A 226 -0.34 -17.82 -10.84
N SER A 227 -1.18 -16.82 -11.12
CA SER A 227 -1.98 -16.14 -10.09
C SER A 227 -2.92 -17.11 -9.37
N TYR A 228 -3.59 -18.00 -10.12
CA TYR A 228 -4.44 -19.04 -9.55
C TYR A 228 -3.63 -20.01 -8.67
N ALA A 229 -2.46 -20.45 -9.16
CA ALA A 229 -1.60 -21.36 -8.41
C ALA A 229 -1.10 -20.76 -7.10
N ILE A 230 -0.72 -19.47 -7.09
CA ILE A 230 -0.28 -18.78 -5.88
C ILE A 230 -1.40 -18.71 -4.84
N VAL A 231 -2.62 -18.36 -5.23
CA VAL A 231 -3.72 -18.14 -4.29
C VAL A 231 -4.37 -19.45 -3.84
N PHE A 232 -4.52 -20.44 -4.72
CA PHE A 232 -5.38 -21.60 -4.49
C PHE A 232 -4.68 -22.96 -4.53
N ALA A 233 -3.48 -23.06 -5.11
CA ALA A 233 -2.79 -24.37 -5.25
C ALA A 233 -1.55 -24.51 -4.38
N ALA A 234 -0.94 -23.40 -3.97
CA ALA A 234 0.30 -23.44 -3.20
C ALA A 234 0.11 -23.64 -1.68
N GLY A 235 -1.13 -23.72 -1.19
CA GLY A 235 -1.45 -23.97 0.23
C GLY A 235 -0.96 -22.87 1.17
N PHE A 236 -0.70 -21.67 0.69
CA PHE A 236 -0.41 -20.50 1.52
C PHE A 236 -1.67 -20.10 2.29
N GLY A 237 -1.63 -20.15 3.61
CA GLY A 237 -2.71 -20.09 4.58
C GLY A 237 -3.96 -19.27 4.22
N GLY A 238 -5.12 -19.77 4.63
CA GLY A 238 -6.43 -19.14 4.42
C GLY A 238 -7.34 -19.80 3.38
N GLU A 239 -6.86 -20.80 2.63
CA GLU A 239 -7.59 -21.50 1.59
C GLU A 239 -8.92 -22.09 2.09
N GLU A 240 -8.91 -22.77 3.24
CA GLU A 240 -10.14 -23.35 3.82
C GLU A 240 -11.18 -22.29 4.21
N ARG A 241 -10.74 -21.12 4.62
CA ARG A 241 -11.63 -20.00 5.01
C ARG A 241 -12.28 -19.37 3.78
N ARG A 242 -11.55 -19.27 2.67
CA ARG A 242 -12.01 -18.70 1.39
C ARG A 242 -12.99 -19.62 0.67
N LEU A 243 -12.78 -20.93 0.74
CA LEU A 243 -13.66 -21.93 0.12
C LEU A 243 -15.02 -22.10 0.84
N ARG A 244 -15.14 -21.64 2.10
CA ARG A 244 -16.35 -21.78 2.92
C ARG A 244 -17.33 -20.62 2.82
N THR A 245 -16.96 -19.51 2.17
CA THR A 245 -17.80 -18.30 2.11
C THR A 245 -18.56 -18.26 0.77
N PRO A 246 -19.90 -18.40 0.75
CA PRO A 246 -20.66 -18.44 -0.50
C PRO A 246 -20.94 -17.04 -1.04
N GLY A 247 -20.24 -16.63 -2.10
CA GLY A 247 -20.50 -15.40 -2.84
C GLY A 247 -20.16 -15.55 -4.33
N ALA A 248 -20.87 -14.84 -5.22
CA ALA A 248 -20.64 -14.94 -6.66
C ALA A 248 -19.23 -14.44 -7.08
N PHE A 249 -18.63 -13.51 -6.29
CA PHE A 249 -17.28 -12.98 -6.48
C PHE A 249 -16.21 -13.76 -5.72
N GLN A 250 -16.58 -14.77 -4.94
CA GLN A 250 -15.68 -15.59 -4.11
C GLN A 250 -15.39 -16.96 -4.74
N ARG A 251 -15.72 -17.14 -6.00
CA ARG A 251 -15.31 -18.32 -6.76
C ARG A 251 -13.84 -18.14 -7.16
N PRO A 252 -12.99 -19.17 -7.02
CA PRO A 252 -11.56 -19.08 -7.32
C PRO A 252 -11.23 -18.45 -8.68
N LEU A 253 -11.96 -18.83 -9.72
CA LEU A 253 -11.76 -18.27 -11.06
C LEU A 253 -12.14 -16.78 -11.15
N THR A 254 -13.27 -16.39 -10.55
CA THR A 254 -13.71 -14.98 -10.57
C THR A 254 -12.74 -14.07 -9.82
N GLU A 255 -12.25 -14.55 -8.68
CA GLU A 255 -11.25 -13.83 -7.89
C GLU A 255 -9.93 -13.68 -8.64
N THR A 256 -9.45 -14.73 -9.31
CA THR A 256 -8.23 -14.67 -10.12
C THR A 256 -8.38 -13.69 -11.27
N VAL A 257 -9.53 -13.73 -11.99
CA VAL A 257 -9.80 -12.80 -13.09
C VAL A 257 -9.88 -11.35 -12.58
N LEU A 258 -10.57 -11.12 -11.45
CA LEU A 258 -10.65 -9.78 -10.86
C LEU A 258 -9.27 -9.24 -10.46
N ALA A 259 -8.45 -10.06 -9.82
CA ALA A 259 -7.08 -9.71 -9.47
C ALA A 259 -6.23 -9.40 -10.71
N TYR A 260 -6.38 -10.19 -11.77
CA TYR A 260 -5.67 -9.98 -13.04
C TYR A 260 -6.12 -8.69 -13.74
N VAL A 261 -7.43 -8.41 -13.80
CA VAL A 261 -7.96 -7.15 -14.37
C VAL A 261 -7.44 -5.95 -13.56
N THR A 262 -7.41 -6.07 -12.22
CA THR A 262 -6.83 -5.04 -11.35
C THR A 262 -5.34 -4.83 -11.66
N ALA A 263 -4.58 -5.91 -11.86
CA ALA A 263 -3.17 -5.83 -12.23
C ALA A 263 -2.97 -5.14 -13.60
N LEU A 264 -3.76 -5.49 -14.61
CA LEU A 264 -3.69 -4.84 -15.93
C LEU A 264 -4.02 -3.35 -15.86
N ALA A 265 -5.07 -2.97 -15.11
CA ALA A 265 -5.44 -1.57 -14.91
C ALA A 265 -4.30 -0.80 -14.20
N THR A 266 -3.68 -1.43 -13.20
CA THR A 266 -2.51 -0.88 -12.51
C THR A 266 -1.34 -0.70 -13.47
N CYS A 267 -1.02 -1.71 -14.30
CA CYS A 267 0.04 -1.62 -15.30
C CYS A 267 -0.19 -0.49 -16.28
N ALA A 268 -1.41 -0.35 -16.82
CA ALA A 268 -1.75 0.73 -17.74
C ALA A 268 -1.55 2.11 -17.08
N GLY A 269 -2.00 2.27 -15.83
CA GLY A 269 -1.82 3.50 -15.06
C GLY A 269 -0.35 3.81 -14.79
N VAL A 270 0.43 2.82 -14.41
CA VAL A 270 1.87 2.98 -14.11
C VAL A 270 2.65 3.29 -15.38
N LEU A 271 2.45 2.55 -16.46
CA LEU A 271 3.10 2.83 -17.75
C LEU A 271 2.76 4.22 -18.29
N TRP A 272 1.50 4.66 -18.12
CA TRP A 272 1.10 6.02 -18.47
C TRP A 272 1.81 7.06 -17.59
N LEU A 273 1.89 6.83 -16.28
CA LEU A 273 2.55 7.72 -15.32
C LEU A 273 4.04 7.90 -15.67
N PHE A 274 4.72 6.81 -16.03
CA PHE A 274 6.13 6.83 -16.43
C PHE A 274 6.36 7.29 -17.88
N GLY A 275 5.29 7.65 -18.62
CA GLY A 275 5.38 8.16 -19.98
C GLY A 275 5.69 7.10 -21.05
N GLN A 276 5.58 5.82 -20.68
CA GLN A 276 5.71 4.69 -21.61
C GLN A 276 4.47 4.53 -22.51
N LEU A 277 3.33 5.05 -22.04
CA LEU A 277 2.08 5.15 -22.79
C LEU A 277 1.70 6.62 -22.94
N ASP A 278 1.54 7.08 -24.17
CA ASP A 278 1.04 8.41 -24.49
C ASP A 278 -0.04 8.35 -25.58
N ALA A 279 -0.59 9.51 -25.93
CA ALA A 279 -1.62 9.60 -26.98
C ALA A 279 -1.13 9.23 -28.39
N GLY A 280 0.19 9.17 -28.60
CA GLY A 280 0.83 8.78 -29.85
C GLY A 280 1.28 7.32 -29.90
N THR A 281 1.21 6.62 -28.77
CA THR A 281 1.60 5.20 -28.69
C THR A 281 0.64 4.34 -29.53
N ASP A 282 1.20 3.50 -30.41
CA ASP A 282 0.40 2.55 -31.19
C ASP A 282 -0.44 1.67 -30.25
N PRO A 283 -1.76 1.53 -30.49
CA PRO A 283 -2.65 0.75 -29.61
C PRO A 283 -2.21 -0.70 -29.41
N TYR A 284 -1.57 -1.30 -30.42
CA TYR A 284 -1.04 -2.66 -30.30
C TYR A 284 0.18 -2.69 -29.37
N VAL A 285 1.09 -1.75 -29.49
CA VAL A 285 2.26 -1.63 -28.60
C VAL A 285 1.81 -1.37 -27.17
N ALA A 286 0.84 -0.48 -26.97
CA ALA A 286 0.25 -0.22 -25.66
C ALA A 286 -0.37 -1.49 -25.04
N TYR A 287 -1.14 -2.24 -25.84
CA TYR A 287 -1.71 -3.52 -25.40
C TYR A 287 -0.61 -4.53 -25.03
N ALA A 288 0.42 -4.68 -25.87
CA ALA A 288 1.53 -5.58 -25.64
C ALA A 288 2.30 -5.23 -24.36
N GLN A 289 2.62 -3.95 -24.13
CA GLN A 289 3.28 -3.48 -22.92
C GLN A 289 2.47 -3.80 -21.66
N VAL A 290 1.16 -3.50 -21.67
CA VAL A 290 0.27 -3.76 -20.53
C VAL A 290 0.17 -5.26 -20.23
N VAL A 291 0.08 -6.11 -21.24
CA VAL A 291 0.00 -7.58 -21.07
C VAL A 291 1.33 -8.14 -20.55
N LEU A 292 2.46 -7.68 -21.10
CA LEU A 292 3.79 -8.15 -20.69
C LEU A 292 4.11 -7.75 -19.25
N LEU A 293 3.86 -6.49 -18.88
CA LEU A 293 3.98 -6.04 -17.48
C LEU A 293 2.93 -6.69 -16.59
N GLY A 294 1.80 -7.08 -17.15
CA GLY A 294 0.72 -7.77 -16.46
C GLY A 294 1.12 -9.12 -15.85
N LEU A 295 2.10 -9.81 -16.43
CA LEU A 295 2.60 -11.08 -15.87
C LEU A 295 3.22 -10.89 -14.48
N PRO A 296 4.29 -10.11 -14.27
CA PRO A 296 4.83 -9.88 -12.93
C PRO A 296 3.83 -9.16 -12.01
N ALA A 297 3.07 -8.20 -12.52
CA ALA A 297 2.07 -7.50 -11.72
C ALA A 297 0.98 -8.44 -11.18
N SER A 298 0.57 -9.45 -11.95
CA SER A 298 -0.40 -10.44 -11.51
C SER A 298 0.13 -11.34 -10.39
N ILE A 299 1.42 -11.65 -10.41
CA ILE A 299 2.10 -12.34 -9.30
C ILE A 299 2.06 -11.48 -8.04
N GLY A 300 2.36 -10.17 -8.18
CA GLY A 300 2.24 -9.21 -7.10
C GLY A 300 0.81 -9.11 -6.55
N ALA A 301 -0.18 -9.02 -7.43
CA ALA A 301 -1.59 -8.98 -7.04
C ALA A 301 -2.01 -10.23 -6.24
N ALA A 302 -1.58 -11.41 -6.70
CA ALA A 302 -1.82 -12.67 -5.99
C ALA A 302 -1.15 -12.70 -4.62
N ALA A 303 0.12 -12.29 -4.54
CA ALA A 303 0.87 -12.22 -3.28
C ALA A 303 0.27 -11.19 -2.30
N GLY A 304 -0.14 -10.01 -2.78
CA GLY A 304 -0.79 -8.99 -1.97
C GLY A 304 -2.08 -9.50 -1.30
N ARG A 305 -2.86 -10.30 -2.02
CA ARG A 305 -4.08 -10.92 -1.50
C ARG A 305 -3.83 -11.98 -0.43
N LEU A 306 -2.68 -12.65 -0.46
CA LEU A 306 -2.29 -13.60 0.60
C LEU A 306 -1.94 -12.89 1.91
N ALA A 307 -1.54 -11.61 1.84
CA ALA A 307 -1.19 -10.80 3.01
C ALA A 307 -2.42 -10.25 3.76
N VAL A 308 -3.62 -10.34 3.20
CA VAL A 308 -4.89 -9.83 3.75
C VAL A 308 -5.78 -10.98 4.21
#